data_ec3ca6b5b297f17331e264c1985d54bf
#
_entry.id   ec3ca6b5b297f17331e264c1985d54bf
#
_cell.length_a   1.000
_cell.length_b   1.000
_cell.length_c   1.000
_cell.angle_alpha   90.00
_cell.angle_beta   90.00
_cell.angle_gamma   90.00
#
_symmetry.space_group_name_H-M   'P 1'
#
loop_
_entity.id
_entity.type
_entity.pdbx_description
1 polymer ?
#
loop_
_entity_poly.entity_id
_entity_poly.type
_entity_poly.pdbx_seq_one_letter_code
_entity_poly.pdbx_strand_id
1 'polypeptide(L)'
;MAGTRTVLVVDDSATIVKQLSKILEESGRYKVLGHSRDGLEALKAFQSSPPDLVCMDVVMPNLDGVQTLRMIRQIKPDARVVMISSVGGVADKLAECLKAGATNVISKPFDSAKVLQVLDSV
;
A
#
# COMPACT_ATOMS: atom_id res chain seq x y z
N MET A 1 -10.20 -14.01 -18.32
CA MET A 1 -10.84 -13.23 -17.27
C MET A 1 -9.84 -12.94 -16.17
N ALA A 2 -9.74 -11.72 -15.80
CA ALA A 2 -8.85 -11.36 -14.73
C ALA A 2 -9.41 -11.90 -13.41
N GLY A 3 -8.60 -12.67 -12.70
CA GLY A 3 -8.94 -13.10 -11.37
C GLY A 3 -8.88 -11.94 -10.38
N THR A 4 -9.25 -12.21 -9.15
CA THR A 4 -9.13 -11.25 -8.07
C THR A 4 -7.65 -11.00 -7.79
N ARG A 5 -7.26 -9.74 -7.72
CA ARG A 5 -5.87 -9.36 -7.39
C ARG A 5 -5.72 -9.32 -5.88
N THR A 6 -4.55 -9.77 -5.42
CA THR A 6 -4.28 -9.82 -3.97
C THR A 6 -3.59 -8.55 -3.51
N VAL A 7 -3.94 -8.10 -2.30
CA VAL A 7 -3.42 -6.86 -1.73
C VAL A 7 -2.93 -7.10 -0.30
N LEU A 8 -1.73 -6.60 -0.01
CA LEU A 8 -1.23 -6.51 1.36
C LEU A 8 -1.45 -5.07 1.83
N VAL A 9 -2.11 -4.90 2.97
CA VAL A 9 -2.35 -3.58 3.56
C VAL A 9 -1.37 -3.36 4.70
N VAL A 10 -0.60 -2.28 4.63
CA VAL A 10 0.42 -1.95 5.63
C VAL A 10 0.10 -0.60 6.25
N ASP A 11 -0.34 -0.60 7.50
CA ASP A 11 -0.69 0.60 8.24
C ASP A 11 -0.78 0.24 9.73
N ASP A 12 -0.29 1.11 10.60
CA ASP A 12 -0.37 0.88 12.04
C ASP A 12 -1.74 1.27 12.62
N SER A 13 -2.60 1.89 11.82
CA SER A 13 -3.95 2.28 12.24
C SER A 13 -4.94 1.17 11.90
N ALA A 14 -5.52 0.54 12.91
CA ALA A 14 -6.56 -0.47 12.71
C ALA A 14 -7.77 0.09 11.96
N THR A 15 -8.10 1.35 12.18
CA THR A 15 -9.22 2.02 11.49
C THR A 15 -8.97 2.09 9.99
N ILE A 16 -7.78 2.50 9.58
CA ILE A 16 -7.42 2.60 8.17
C ILE A 16 -7.41 1.21 7.52
N VAL A 17 -6.84 0.22 8.20
CA VAL A 17 -6.83 -1.17 7.71
C VAL A 17 -8.25 -1.65 7.45
N LYS A 18 -9.17 -1.39 8.38
CA LYS A 18 -10.58 -1.79 8.22
C LYS A 18 -11.24 -1.07 7.04
N GLN A 19 -11.01 0.24 6.91
CA GLN A 19 -11.56 1.02 5.81
C GLN A 19 -11.09 0.50 4.45
N LEU A 20 -9.79 0.33 4.30
CA LEU A 20 -9.21 -0.17 3.05
C LEU A 20 -9.67 -1.58 2.74
N SER A 21 -9.64 -2.46 3.73
CA SER A 21 -10.05 -3.85 3.54
C SER A 21 -11.51 -3.93 3.09
N LYS A 22 -12.38 -3.14 3.71
CA LYS A 22 -13.79 -3.10 3.33
C LYS A 22 -13.97 -2.62 1.89
N ILE A 23 -13.30 -1.53 1.52
CA ILE A 23 -13.36 -0.98 0.16
C ILE A 23 -12.92 -2.04 -0.86
N LEU A 24 -11.81 -2.69 -0.59
CA LEU A 24 -11.21 -3.66 -1.50
C LEU A 24 -12.07 -4.91 -1.64
N GLU A 25 -12.53 -5.47 -0.52
CA GLU A 25 -13.33 -6.69 -0.53
C GLU A 25 -14.70 -6.45 -1.16
N GLU A 26 -15.33 -5.33 -0.85
CA GLU A 26 -16.66 -5.01 -1.40
C GLU A 26 -16.63 -4.75 -2.90
N SER A 27 -15.48 -4.37 -3.45
CA SER A 27 -15.36 -4.16 -4.90
C SER A 27 -15.49 -5.45 -5.69
N GLY A 28 -15.20 -6.58 -5.06
CA GLY A 28 -15.19 -7.88 -5.75
C GLY A 28 -13.98 -8.10 -6.65
N ARG A 29 -13.09 -7.12 -6.77
CA ARG A 29 -11.92 -7.19 -7.66
C ARG A 29 -10.61 -7.42 -6.91
N TYR A 30 -10.61 -7.24 -5.60
CA TYR A 30 -9.41 -7.37 -4.77
C TYR A 30 -9.66 -8.26 -3.59
N LYS A 31 -8.63 -8.99 -3.19
CA LYS A 31 -8.66 -9.82 -1.98
C LYS A 31 -7.51 -9.38 -1.07
N VAL A 32 -7.84 -9.03 0.16
CA VAL A 32 -6.83 -8.67 1.15
C VAL A 32 -6.20 -9.94 1.71
N LEU A 33 -4.92 -10.15 1.43
CA LEU A 33 -4.19 -11.32 1.94
C LEU A 33 -3.94 -11.22 3.44
N GLY A 34 -3.78 -10.00 3.93
CA GLY A 34 -3.51 -9.76 5.33
C GLY A 34 -3.13 -8.31 5.52
N HIS A 35 -2.76 -7.98 6.74
CA HIS A 35 -2.28 -6.64 7.05
C HIS A 35 -1.03 -6.72 7.91
N SER A 36 -0.20 -5.69 7.79
CA SER A 36 1.00 -5.53 8.59
C SER A 36 0.97 -4.17 9.25
N ARG A 37 1.53 -4.05 10.45
CA ARG A 37 1.48 -2.81 11.22
C ARG A 37 2.73 -1.97 11.07
N ASP A 38 3.79 -2.54 10.53
CA ASP A 38 5.03 -1.82 10.29
C ASP A 38 5.78 -2.44 9.10
N GLY A 39 6.90 -1.80 8.75
CA GLY A 39 7.69 -2.22 7.61
C GLY A 39 8.33 -3.59 7.75
N LEU A 40 8.72 -3.97 8.97
CA LEU A 40 9.34 -5.28 9.18
C LEU A 40 8.35 -6.40 8.98
N GLU A 41 7.13 -6.25 9.52
CA GLU A 41 6.04 -7.21 9.28
C GLU A 41 5.71 -7.30 7.79
N ALA A 42 5.67 -6.13 7.13
CA ALA A 42 5.37 -6.06 5.70
C ALA A 42 6.39 -6.82 4.86
N LEU A 43 7.67 -6.67 5.17
CA LEU A 43 8.73 -7.38 4.45
C LEU A 43 8.61 -8.90 4.62
N LYS A 44 8.33 -9.35 5.84
CA LYS A 44 8.14 -10.79 6.09
C LYS A 44 6.93 -11.32 5.33
N ALA A 45 5.83 -10.60 5.37
CA ALA A 45 4.61 -11.01 4.67
C ALA A 45 4.83 -11.01 3.16
N PHE A 46 5.51 -10.00 2.64
CA PHE A 46 5.81 -9.89 1.21
C PHE A 46 6.67 -11.07 0.73
N GLN A 47 7.65 -11.46 1.51
CA GLN A 47 8.54 -12.58 1.16
C GLN A 47 7.83 -13.92 1.24
N SER A 48 6.96 -14.09 2.24
CA SER A 48 6.24 -15.37 2.44
C SER A 48 5.16 -15.60 1.39
N SER A 49 4.43 -14.55 1.03
CA SER A 49 3.30 -14.65 0.11
C SER A 49 3.18 -13.33 -0.65
N PRO A 50 3.98 -13.16 -1.72
CA PRO A 50 4.00 -11.89 -2.45
C PRO A 50 2.62 -11.55 -3.01
N PRO A 51 2.08 -10.36 -2.66
CA PRO A 51 0.79 -9.93 -3.19
C PRO A 51 0.95 -9.32 -4.57
N ASP A 52 -0.16 -9.14 -5.27
CA ASP A 52 -0.16 -8.40 -6.53
C ASP A 52 0.06 -6.90 -6.30
N LEU A 53 -0.46 -6.38 -5.19
CA LEU A 53 -0.37 -4.96 -4.83
C LEU A 53 -0.07 -4.81 -3.35
N VAL A 54 0.62 -3.73 -3.01
CA VAL A 54 0.81 -3.32 -1.62
C VAL A 54 0.22 -1.92 -1.46
N CYS A 55 -0.63 -1.72 -0.44
CA CYS A 55 -1.07 -0.41 -0.02
C CYS A 55 -0.37 -0.11 1.31
N MET A 56 0.46 0.91 1.35
CA MET A 56 1.34 1.15 2.48
C MET A 56 1.35 2.59 2.93
N ASP A 57 1.14 2.81 4.23
CA ASP A 57 1.25 4.11 4.85
C ASP A 57 2.70 4.61 4.76
N VAL A 58 2.87 5.90 4.54
CA VAL A 58 4.20 6.54 4.50
C VAL A 58 4.82 6.59 5.89
N VAL A 59 4.02 6.94 6.90
CA VAL A 59 4.51 7.12 8.27
C VAL A 59 4.13 5.95 9.15
N MET A 60 5.12 5.17 9.55
CA MET A 60 4.92 3.99 10.41
C MET A 60 6.05 3.89 11.45
N PRO A 61 5.82 3.21 12.58
CA PRO A 61 6.88 2.99 13.54
C PRO A 61 7.94 2.02 12.99
N ASN A 62 9.11 2.06 13.59
CA ASN A 62 10.28 1.21 13.30
C ASN A 62 10.87 1.50 11.93
N LEU A 63 10.34 0.89 10.86
CA LEU A 63 10.81 1.08 9.50
C LEU A 63 9.70 1.81 8.75
N ASP A 64 9.94 3.03 8.28
CA ASP A 64 8.91 3.83 7.62
C ASP A 64 8.56 3.30 6.23
N GLY A 65 7.48 3.86 5.66
CA GLY A 65 6.96 3.37 4.38
C GLY A 65 7.93 3.52 3.23
N VAL A 66 8.68 4.61 3.17
CA VAL A 66 9.64 4.83 2.07
C VAL A 66 10.79 3.84 2.13
N GLN A 67 11.33 3.61 3.32
CA GLN A 67 12.39 2.62 3.51
C GLN A 67 11.89 1.22 3.15
N THR A 68 10.70 0.87 3.61
CA THR A 68 10.08 -0.42 3.29
C THR A 68 9.86 -0.58 1.79
N LEU A 69 9.39 0.47 1.14
CA LEU A 69 9.19 0.48 -0.31
C LEU A 69 10.48 0.17 -1.05
N ARG A 70 11.57 0.82 -0.67
CA ARG A 70 12.88 0.57 -1.29
C ARG A 70 13.30 -0.88 -1.15
N MET A 71 13.08 -1.47 0.02
CA MET A 71 13.43 -2.85 0.28
C MET A 71 12.56 -3.82 -0.51
N ILE A 72 11.27 -3.56 -0.60
CA ILE A 72 10.35 -4.35 -1.43
C ILE A 72 10.79 -4.32 -2.89
N ARG A 73 11.16 -3.14 -3.38
CA ARG A 73 11.60 -2.97 -4.78
C ARG A 73 12.93 -3.67 -5.05
N GLN A 74 13.77 -3.85 -4.05
CA GLN A 74 14.99 -4.66 -4.18
C GLN A 74 14.68 -6.15 -4.28
N ILE A 75 13.67 -6.61 -3.54
CA ILE A 75 13.24 -8.02 -3.58
C ILE A 75 12.56 -8.32 -4.91
N LYS A 76 11.68 -7.42 -5.35
CA LYS A 76 10.92 -7.58 -6.58
C LYS A 76 10.85 -6.24 -7.31
N PRO A 77 11.73 -6.02 -8.30
CA PRO A 77 11.83 -4.71 -8.97
C PRO A 77 10.54 -4.22 -9.64
N ASP A 78 9.65 -5.11 -10.01
CA ASP A 78 8.37 -4.77 -10.62
C ASP A 78 7.20 -4.76 -9.62
N ALA A 79 7.49 -4.79 -8.32
CA ALA A 79 6.44 -4.72 -7.29
C ALA A 79 5.61 -3.46 -7.44
N ARG A 80 4.30 -3.60 -7.28
CA ARG A 80 3.37 -2.49 -7.37
C ARG A 80 2.98 -2.06 -5.97
N VAL A 81 3.41 -0.85 -5.60
CA VAL A 81 3.20 -0.32 -4.26
C VAL A 81 2.50 1.02 -4.38
N VAL A 82 1.33 1.13 -3.78
CA VAL A 82 0.59 2.38 -3.68
C VAL A 82 0.79 2.91 -2.27
N MET A 83 1.36 4.09 -2.15
CA MET A 83 1.59 4.71 -0.86
C MET A 83 0.36 5.49 -0.42
N ILE A 84 0.13 5.53 0.88
CA ILE A 84 -0.98 6.27 1.47
C ILE A 84 -0.40 7.34 2.38
N SER A 85 -0.71 8.59 2.07
CA SER A 85 -0.08 9.75 2.71
C SER A 85 -1.09 10.61 3.43
N SER A 86 -0.74 11.07 4.64
CA SER A 86 -1.54 12.05 5.36
C SER A 86 -1.43 13.43 4.71
N VAL A 87 -2.45 14.26 4.90
CA VAL A 87 -2.43 15.65 4.46
C VAL A 87 -1.44 16.42 5.33
N GLY A 88 -0.59 17.22 4.71
CA GLY A 88 0.42 18.02 5.40
C GLY A 88 1.83 17.53 5.11
N GLY A 89 2.73 18.43 4.72
CA GLY A 89 4.09 18.11 4.36
C GLY A 89 4.18 17.23 3.12
N VAL A 90 3.18 17.27 2.30
CA VAL A 90 2.84 16.24 1.33
C VAL A 90 3.75 16.28 0.10
N ALA A 91 4.15 17.46 -0.35
CA ALA A 91 4.88 17.57 -1.60
C ALA A 91 6.23 16.83 -1.56
N ASP A 92 6.97 17.01 -0.46
CA ASP A 92 8.29 16.38 -0.30
C ASP A 92 8.15 14.86 -0.17
N LYS A 93 7.17 14.40 0.60
CA LYS A 93 6.95 12.96 0.78
C LYS A 93 6.45 12.30 -0.49
N LEU A 94 5.60 12.98 -1.25
CA LEU A 94 5.14 12.47 -2.54
C LEU A 94 6.32 12.26 -3.49
N ALA A 95 7.18 13.27 -3.64
CA ALA A 95 8.35 13.17 -4.50
C ALA A 95 9.29 12.06 -4.03
N GLU A 96 9.51 11.94 -2.74
CA GLU A 96 10.35 10.89 -2.14
C GLU A 96 9.79 9.50 -2.45
N CYS A 97 8.47 9.32 -2.31
CA CYS A 97 7.82 8.05 -2.62
C CYS A 97 7.99 7.68 -4.08
N LEU A 98 7.76 8.62 -4.98
CA LEU A 98 7.88 8.36 -6.42
C LEU A 98 9.31 8.03 -6.81
N LYS A 99 10.30 8.72 -6.24
CA LYS A 99 11.71 8.43 -6.46
C LYS A 99 12.10 7.04 -5.95
N ALA A 100 11.49 6.62 -4.85
CA ALA A 100 11.74 5.30 -4.28
C ALA A 100 11.05 4.17 -5.06
N GLY A 101 10.22 4.50 -6.03
CA GLY A 101 9.59 3.52 -6.91
C GLY A 101 8.13 3.21 -6.63
N ALA A 102 7.44 4.12 -5.91
CA ALA A 102 6.00 3.95 -5.69
C ALA A 102 5.27 4.02 -7.04
N THR A 103 4.30 3.13 -7.21
CA THR A 103 3.49 3.11 -8.43
C THR A 103 2.51 4.28 -8.45
N ASN A 104 1.95 4.62 -7.30
CA ASN A 104 1.08 5.78 -7.14
C ASN A 104 0.98 6.15 -5.67
N VAL A 105 0.30 7.26 -5.37
CA VAL A 105 0.10 7.74 -4.00
C VAL A 105 -1.36 8.16 -3.83
N ILE A 106 -1.95 7.77 -2.70
CA ILE A 106 -3.31 8.17 -2.32
C ILE A 106 -3.20 9.04 -1.08
N SER A 107 -3.87 10.20 -1.09
CA SER A 107 -3.90 11.10 0.07
C SER A 107 -5.05 10.75 1.00
N LYS A 108 -4.82 10.84 2.31
CA LYS A 108 -5.87 10.76 3.33
C LYS A 108 -6.51 12.14 3.47
N PRO A 109 -7.80 12.23 3.71
CA PRO A 109 -8.78 11.14 3.73
C PRO A 109 -9.10 10.67 2.31
N PHE A 110 -9.46 9.41 2.20
CA PHE A 110 -9.83 8.83 0.90
C PHE A 110 -11.23 8.22 0.98
N ASP A 111 -11.85 8.04 -0.18
CA ASP A 111 -13.12 7.32 -0.29
C ASP A 111 -12.93 6.11 -1.22
N SER A 112 -13.98 5.28 -1.33
CA SER A 112 -13.89 4.06 -2.14
C SER A 112 -13.64 4.37 -3.62
N ALA A 113 -14.26 5.42 -4.15
CA ALA A 113 -14.08 5.79 -5.56
C ALA A 113 -12.62 6.12 -5.86
N LYS A 114 -11.98 6.92 -4.98
CA LYS A 114 -10.58 7.31 -5.16
C LYS A 114 -9.64 6.11 -5.07
N VAL A 115 -9.84 5.30 -4.04
CA VAL A 115 -8.99 4.11 -3.85
C VAL A 115 -9.08 3.18 -5.05
N LEU A 116 -10.29 2.85 -5.48
CA LEU A 116 -10.48 1.92 -6.59
C LEU A 116 -10.00 2.50 -7.91
N GLN A 117 -10.19 3.80 -8.13
CA GLN A 117 -9.68 4.46 -9.33
C GLN A 117 -8.16 4.31 -9.44
N VAL A 118 -7.44 4.55 -8.34
CA VAL A 118 -5.99 4.44 -8.33
C VAL A 118 -5.55 2.99 -8.50
N LEU A 119 -6.13 2.07 -7.73
CA LEU A 119 -5.72 0.67 -7.78
C LEU A 119 -6.06 0.00 -9.12
N ASP A 120 -7.17 0.37 -9.73
CA ASP A 120 -7.54 -0.18 -11.03
C ASP A 120 -6.60 0.29 -12.14
N SER A 121 -5.85 1.37 -11.92
CA SER A 121 -4.91 1.91 -12.90
C SER A 121 -3.48 1.38 -12.78
N VAL A 122 -3.19 0.61 -11.74
CA VAL A 122 -1.82 0.11 -11.50
C VAL A 122 -1.66 -1.39 -11.65
#